data_65a2e60325a2e8702c25939eabba0c03
#
_entry.id   65a2e60325a2e8702c25939eabba0c03
#
_cell.length_a   1.000
_cell.length_b   1.000
_cell.length_c   1.000
_cell.angle_alpha   90.00
_cell.angle_beta   90.00
_cell.angle_gamma   90.00
#
_symmetry.space_group_name_H-M   'P 1'
#
loop_
_entity.id
_entity.type
_entity.pdbx_description
1 polymer ?
#
loop_
_entity_poly.entity_id
_entity_poly.type
_entity_poly.pdbx_seq_one_letter_code
_entity_poly.pdbx_strand_id
1 'polypeptide(L)'
;TIDSVTKDITITQSAGAKVYGNWSSWSVSCSASSYKVWAGGDSVTIYSSASRNRTWTWNGVAGSGGTESDSATPTISVTSGVGVLSGNTLTFSNNTSPDARTTRVTANYNGVTDYCDVMQYGGNKVTGSWTSWQVTISASPMNIAASGGSSTILCHASRTRNYTWNGVGTTYTETENGSPTLSKSGDGTLSGTTSGSKLTYGNRTATTSRSTTV
;
A
#
# COMPACT_ATOMS: atom_id res chain seq x y z
N THR A 1 91.14 -44.53 15.57
CA THR A 1 89.80 -44.39 16.15
C THR A 1 89.83 -43.15 17.06
N ILE A 2 89.24 -42.08 16.60
CA ILE A 2 88.97 -40.89 17.44
C ILE A 2 87.74 -41.23 18.22
N ASP A 3 87.86 -41.18 19.53
CA ASP A 3 86.71 -41.36 20.41
C ASP A 3 85.55 -40.48 19.95
N SER A 4 84.40 -41.07 19.89
CA SER A 4 83.16 -40.39 19.38
C SER A 4 82.76 -39.23 20.25
N VAL A 5 83.39 -38.09 20.03
CA VAL A 5 82.84 -36.81 20.55
C VAL A 5 81.91 -36.26 19.47
N THR A 6 80.66 -36.43 19.71
CA THR A 6 79.64 -35.76 18.94
C THR A 6 79.49 -34.34 19.45
N LYS A 7 79.47 -33.34 18.57
CA LYS A 7 79.19 -31.95 18.87
C LYS A 7 78.00 -31.51 18.05
N ASP A 8 76.94 -31.20 18.70
CA ASP A 8 75.72 -30.74 18.07
C ASP A 8 75.82 -29.23 17.81
N ILE A 9 75.37 -28.82 16.64
CA ILE A 9 75.12 -27.41 16.28
C ILE A 9 73.65 -27.26 16.06
N THR A 10 72.99 -26.35 16.83
CA THR A 10 71.61 -25.95 16.62
C THR A 10 71.61 -24.74 15.71
N ILE A 11 70.94 -24.86 14.54
CA ILE A 11 70.69 -23.75 13.64
C ILE A 11 69.22 -23.39 13.79
N THR A 12 68.91 -22.16 14.19
CA THR A 12 67.56 -21.68 14.33
C THR A 12 67.22 -20.70 13.22
N GLN A 13 66.15 -20.98 12.47
CA GLN A 13 65.61 -20.07 11.50
C GLN A 13 64.44 -19.27 12.18
N SER A 14 64.48 -17.97 12.09
CA SER A 14 63.40 -17.14 12.58
C SER A 14 62.11 -17.39 11.82
N ALA A 15 60.96 -17.31 12.51
CA ALA A 15 59.65 -17.42 11.89
C ALA A 15 59.43 -16.26 10.88
N GLY A 16 58.74 -16.56 9.80
CA GLY A 16 58.34 -15.54 8.82
C GLY A 16 57.34 -14.54 9.39
N ALA A 17 57.43 -13.29 8.95
CA ALA A 17 56.49 -12.22 9.32
C ALA A 17 55.43 -12.03 8.24
N LYS A 18 54.19 -11.82 8.65
CA LYS A 18 53.13 -11.42 7.72
C LYS A 18 53.33 -9.97 7.28
N VAL A 19 53.30 -9.75 5.97
CA VAL A 19 53.26 -8.41 5.35
C VAL A 19 51.90 -8.21 4.76
N TYR A 20 51.20 -7.21 5.22
CA TYR A 20 49.82 -6.92 4.85
C TYR A 20 49.71 -5.86 3.75
N GLY A 21 48.86 -6.11 2.78
CA GLY A 21 48.36 -5.10 1.86
C GLY A 21 47.32 -4.18 2.51
N ASN A 22 46.90 -3.19 1.76
CA ASN A 22 45.81 -2.29 2.20
C ASN A 22 44.46 -3.02 2.25
N TRP A 23 43.59 -2.60 3.17
CA TRP A 23 42.20 -3.01 3.17
C TRP A 23 41.48 -2.47 1.92
N SER A 24 40.61 -3.28 1.33
CA SER A 24 39.64 -2.81 0.37
C SER A 24 38.66 -1.80 1.02
N SER A 25 37.93 -1.07 0.22
CA SER A 25 36.75 -0.34 0.72
C SER A 25 35.74 -1.31 1.34
N TRP A 26 34.94 -0.81 2.26
CA TRP A 26 33.82 -1.56 2.81
C TRP A 26 32.79 -1.86 1.71
N SER A 27 32.19 -3.05 1.77
CA SER A 27 31.01 -3.45 1.04
C SER A 27 29.90 -3.63 2.08
N VAL A 28 28.77 -2.97 1.90
CA VAL A 28 27.57 -3.07 2.75
C VAL A 28 26.48 -3.79 1.98
N SER A 29 25.72 -4.62 2.68
CA SER A 29 24.53 -5.29 2.12
C SER A 29 23.32 -5.08 3.03
N CYS A 30 22.12 -4.93 2.41
CA CYS A 30 20.82 -4.86 3.05
C CYS A 30 19.84 -5.80 2.33
N SER A 31 19.11 -6.62 3.09
CA SER A 31 18.09 -7.51 2.55
C SER A 31 16.98 -7.73 3.57
N ALA A 32 15.85 -8.28 3.13
CA ALA A 32 14.70 -8.58 3.99
C ALA A 32 14.32 -10.06 3.88
N SER A 33 13.76 -10.63 4.96
CA SER A 33 13.20 -11.99 4.97
C SER A 33 12.05 -12.17 3.98
N SER A 34 11.34 -11.09 3.67
CA SER A 34 10.35 -10.98 2.61
C SER A 34 10.34 -9.55 2.08
N TYR A 35 10.22 -9.40 0.77
CA TYR A 35 10.05 -8.09 0.10
C TYR A 35 8.58 -7.71 -0.10
N LYS A 36 7.65 -8.53 0.38
CA LYS A 36 6.21 -8.31 0.26
C LYS A 36 5.50 -8.66 1.57
N VAL A 37 4.58 -7.80 1.97
CA VAL A 37 3.75 -7.93 3.17
C VAL A 37 2.28 -7.77 2.79
N TRP A 38 1.40 -8.56 3.40
CA TRP A 38 -0.03 -8.47 3.17
C TRP A 38 -0.61 -7.15 3.68
N ALA A 39 -1.73 -6.75 3.08
CA ALA A 39 -2.43 -5.52 3.44
C ALA A 39 -2.84 -5.45 4.92
N GLY A 40 -3.15 -6.59 5.55
CA GLY A 40 -3.50 -6.68 6.97
C GLY A 40 -2.38 -6.33 7.94
N GLY A 41 -1.17 -6.11 7.43
CA GLY A 41 0.02 -5.89 8.23
C GLY A 41 0.74 -7.19 8.56
N ASP A 42 2.01 -7.09 8.84
CA ASP A 42 2.90 -8.17 9.26
C ASP A 42 4.27 -7.58 9.59
N SER A 43 5.21 -8.43 9.97
CA SER A 43 6.60 -8.03 10.24
C SER A 43 7.57 -8.81 9.37
N VAL A 44 8.66 -8.17 8.98
CA VAL A 44 9.77 -8.79 8.27
C VAL A 44 11.09 -8.51 9.00
N THR A 45 12.02 -9.45 8.92
CA THR A 45 13.37 -9.27 9.47
C THR A 45 14.27 -8.64 8.41
N ILE A 46 15.00 -7.60 8.79
CA ILE A 46 16.01 -6.96 7.96
C ILE A 46 17.36 -7.54 8.31
N TYR A 47 18.11 -7.95 7.30
CA TYR A 47 19.48 -8.44 7.41
C TYR A 47 20.44 -7.40 6.84
N SER A 48 21.51 -7.11 7.56
CA SER A 48 22.55 -6.21 7.09
C SER A 48 23.93 -6.73 7.49
N SER A 49 24.90 -6.53 6.62
CA SER A 49 26.29 -6.86 6.90
C SER A 49 27.24 -5.88 6.20
N ALA A 50 28.41 -5.70 6.77
CA ALA A 50 29.51 -4.99 6.13
C ALA A 50 30.75 -5.86 6.15
N SER A 51 31.53 -5.88 5.06
CA SER A 51 32.77 -6.62 4.98
C SER A 51 33.79 -5.88 4.13
N ARG A 52 35.06 -6.20 4.37
CA ARG A 52 36.21 -5.79 3.55
C ARG A 52 37.30 -6.84 3.61
N ASN A 53 38.20 -6.81 2.67
CA ASN A 53 39.26 -7.77 2.57
C ASN A 53 40.61 -7.08 2.39
N ARG A 54 41.71 -7.76 2.80
CA ARG A 54 43.07 -7.43 2.43
C ARG A 54 43.86 -8.70 2.13
N THR A 55 44.90 -8.58 1.31
CA THR A 55 45.87 -9.65 1.10
C THR A 55 47.00 -9.54 2.09
N TRP A 56 47.66 -10.64 2.33
CA TRP A 56 48.93 -10.69 3.07
C TRP A 56 49.87 -11.72 2.43
N THR A 57 51.17 -11.55 2.65
CA THR A 57 52.22 -12.47 2.20
C THR A 57 53.18 -12.78 3.33
N TRP A 58 53.88 -13.88 3.26
CA TRP A 58 55.02 -14.15 4.14
C TRP A 58 56.26 -13.42 3.65
N ASN A 59 56.87 -12.60 4.50
CA ASN A 59 58.06 -11.81 4.21
C ASN A 59 58.02 -11.03 2.90
N GLY A 60 56.82 -10.66 2.41
CA GLY A 60 56.62 -9.95 1.15
C GLY A 60 56.77 -10.80 -0.12
N VAL A 61 56.86 -12.12 -0.01
CA VAL A 61 57.04 -13.04 -1.17
C VAL A 61 55.68 -13.26 -1.83
N ALA A 62 55.61 -12.96 -3.13
CA ALA A 62 54.37 -13.15 -3.91
C ALA A 62 53.94 -14.63 -3.93
N GLY A 63 52.65 -14.89 -3.79
CA GLY A 63 52.07 -16.24 -3.78
C GLY A 63 52.24 -17.03 -2.50
N SER A 64 52.95 -16.48 -1.49
CA SER A 64 53.21 -17.17 -0.20
C SER A 64 52.19 -16.86 0.89
N GLY A 65 51.10 -16.13 0.57
CA GLY A 65 50.15 -15.61 1.55
C GLY A 65 48.71 -16.00 1.30
N GLY A 66 47.77 -15.11 1.67
CA GLY A 66 46.35 -15.35 1.52
C GLY A 66 45.53 -14.05 1.64
N THR A 67 44.23 -14.23 1.87
CA THR A 67 43.29 -13.13 2.10
C THR A 67 42.83 -13.19 3.55
N GLU A 68 42.65 -12.02 4.13
CA GLU A 68 42.05 -11.79 5.43
C GLU A 68 40.83 -10.95 5.26
N SER A 69 39.75 -11.31 5.95
CA SER A 69 38.45 -10.60 5.90
C SER A 69 38.20 -9.94 7.25
N ASP A 70 37.54 -8.78 7.19
CA ASP A 70 37.04 -8.05 8.34
C ASP A 70 35.53 -7.82 8.14
N SER A 71 34.75 -7.90 9.19
CA SER A 71 33.30 -7.77 9.13
C SER A 71 32.77 -6.86 10.24
N ALA A 72 31.65 -6.19 9.96
CA ALA A 72 31.00 -5.30 10.88
C ALA A 72 29.48 -5.34 10.70
N THR A 73 28.75 -4.83 11.70
CA THR A 73 27.30 -4.69 11.65
C THR A 73 26.95 -3.24 11.28
N PRO A 74 26.33 -2.99 10.13
CA PRO A 74 25.81 -1.67 9.76
C PRO A 74 24.69 -1.20 10.70
N THR A 75 24.54 0.11 10.84
CA THR A 75 23.32 0.68 11.38
C THR A 75 22.24 0.66 10.31
N ILE A 76 21.01 0.30 10.68
CA ILE A 76 19.84 0.30 9.78
C ILE A 76 18.83 1.35 10.22
N SER A 77 18.17 1.98 9.24
CA SER A 77 17.13 2.98 9.47
C SER A 77 16.10 2.99 8.37
N VAL A 78 14.85 3.33 8.70
CA VAL A 78 13.82 3.62 7.69
C VAL A 78 14.10 5.00 7.11
N THR A 79 14.30 5.08 5.80
CA THR A 79 14.58 6.34 5.08
C THR A 79 13.37 6.84 4.28
N SER A 80 12.39 5.97 4.00
CA SER A 80 11.10 6.38 3.45
C SER A 80 10.03 5.30 3.71
N GLY A 81 8.75 5.69 3.65
CA GLY A 81 7.60 4.81 3.80
C GLY A 81 6.99 4.81 5.19
N VAL A 82 6.22 3.77 5.52
CA VAL A 82 5.33 3.73 6.70
C VAL A 82 5.64 2.61 7.70
N GLY A 83 6.57 1.72 7.37
CA GLY A 83 6.98 0.65 8.29
C GLY A 83 7.72 1.23 9.50
N VAL A 84 7.54 0.60 10.66
CA VAL A 84 8.22 0.94 11.91
C VAL A 84 9.32 -0.08 12.16
N LEU A 85 10.57 0.39 12.28
CA LEU A 85 11.73 -0.44 12.54
C LEU A 85 12.04 -0.45 14.05
N SER A 86 12.17 -1.65 14.62
CA SER A 86 12.62 -1.88 16.00
C SER A 86 13.68 -2.98 15.99
N GLY A 87 14.93 -2.62 16.32
CA GLY A 87 16.05 -3.52 16.07
C GLY A 87 16.12 -3.91 14.60
N ASN A 88 16.08 -5.20 14.31
CA ASN A 88 16.09 -5.73 12.95
C ASN A 88 14.67 -6.08 12.42
N THR A 89 13.61 -5.75 13.16
CA THR A 89 12.24 -6.07 12.78
C THR A 89 11.54 -4.85 12.21
N LEU A 90 11.15 -4.91 10.94
CA LEU A 90 10.32 -3.91 10.27
C LEU A 90 8.86 -4.36 10.33
N THR A 91 8.00 -3.60 11.02
CA THR A 91 6.59 -3.91 11.25
C THR A 91 5.69 -2.97 10.46
N PHE A 92 4.68 -3.52 9.81
CA PHE A 92 3.65 -2.82 9.08
C PHE A 92 2.30 -2.94 9.79
N SER A 93 1.64 -1.83 10.02
CA SER A 93 0.23 -1.82 10.40
C SER A 93 -0.67 -2.12 9.19
N ASN A 94 -1.96 -2.38 9.45
CA ASN A 94 -2.95 -2.58 8.40
C ASN A 94 -2.96 -1.42 7.38
N ASN A 95 -2.95 -1.74 6.09
CA ASN A 95 -3.11 -0.79 4.99
C ASN A 95 -4.60 -0.61 4.69
N THR A 96 -5.14 0.53 5.06
CA THR A 96 -6.55 0.93 4.83
C THR A 96 -6.74 1.71 3.54
N SER A 97 -5.75 1.72 2.63
CA SER A 97 -5.82 2.28 1.28
C SER A 97 -5.92 1.17 0.24
N PRO A 98 -6.57 1.40 -0.93
CA PRO A 98 -6.51 0.47 -2.05
C PRO A 98 -5.09 0.33 -2.64
N ASP A 99 -4.23 1.32 -2.41
CA ASP A 99 -2.92 1.39 -3.03
C ASP A 99 -1.86 0.64 -2.22
N ALA A 100 -0.97 -0.04 -2.92
CA ALA A 100 0.23 -0.59 -2.32
C ALA A 100 1.18 0.53 -1.89
N ARG A 101 1.98 0.27 -0.85
CA ARG A 101 2.96 1.24 -0.33
C ARG A 101 4.29 0.56 -0.07
N THR A 102 5.38 1.29 -0.26
CA THR A 102 6.74 0.75 -0.11
C THR A 102 7.46 1.46 1.03
N THR A 103 8.21 0.70 1.81
CA THR A 103 9.11 1.22 2.85
C THR A 103 10.53 0.85 2.47
N ARG A 104 11.43 1.84 2.48
CA ARG A 104 12.86 1.66 2.26
C ARG A 104 13.59 1.63 3.59
N VAL A 105 14.40 0.59 3.77
CA VAL A 105 15.38 0.47 4.87
C VAL A 105 16.77 0.61 4.28
N THR A 106 17.57 1.51 4.85
CA THR A 106 18.95 1.74 4.46
C THR A 106 19.89 1.24 5.55
N ALA A 107 20.89 0.46 5.16
CA ALA A 107 22.00 0.06 5.98
C ALA A 107 23.19 0.99 5.70
N ASN A 108 23.90 1.43 6.75
CA ASN A 108 25.06 2.32 6.65
C ASN A 108 26.21 1.82 7.53
N TYR A 109 27.40 1.76 6.96
CA TYR A 109 28.64 1.54 7.71
C TYR A 109 29.76 2.41 7.12
N ASN A 110 30.35 3.29 7.95
CA ASN A 110 31.42 4.23 7.55
C ASN A 110 31.11 5.03 6.28
N GLY A 111 29.84 5.48 6.09
CA GLY A 111 29.41 6.25 4.93
C GLY A 111 29.11 5.42 3.68
N VAL A 112 29.39 4.11 3.68
CA VAL A 112 28.96 3.20 2.61
C VAL A 112 27.56 2.72 2.92
N THR A 113 26.66 2.80 1.94
CA THR A 113 25.24 2.49 2.13
C THR A 113 24.76 1.46 1.11
N ASP A 114 23.79 0.66 1.55
CA ASP A 114 22.93 -0.18 0.71
C ASP A 114 21.51 -0.12 1.25
N TYR A 115 20.50 -0.53 0.46
CA TYR A 115 19.11 -0.48 0.88
C TYR A 115 18.31 -1.68 0.38
N CYS A 116 17.21 -1.94 1.06
CA CYS A 116 16.17 -2.85 0.60
C CYS A 116 14.78 -2.20 0.73
N ASP A 117 13.92 -2.49 -0.23
CA ASP A 117 12.55 -1.99 -0.30
C ASP A 117 11.58 -3.13 0.03
N VAL A 118 10.67 -2.89 0.97
CA VAL A 118 9.60 -3.82 1.34
C VAL A 118 8.26 -3.20 0.96
N MET A 119 7.50 -3.88 0.09
CA MET A 119 6.18 -3.45 -0.37
C MET A 119 5.08 -4.10 0.47
N GLN A 120 4.14 -3.28 0.95
CA GLN A 120 2.89 -3.76 1.51
C GLN A 120 1.76 -3.63 0.47
N TYR A 121 0.99 -4.70 0.27
CA TYR A 121 -0.15 -4.69 -0.65
C TYR A 121 -1.22 -3.67 -0.22
N GLY A 122 -2.00 -3.21 -1.21
CA GLY A 122 -3.21 -2.42 -0.98
C GLY A 122 -4.31 -3.25 -0.30
N GLY A 123 -5.21 -2.56 0.40
CA GLY A 123 -6.32 -3.17 1.11
C GLY A 123 -7.41 -3.68 0.16
N ASN A 124 -8.11 -4.73 0.56
CA ASN A 124 -9.30 -5.21 -0.12
C ASN A 124 -10.52 -4.39 0.33
N LYS A 125 -11.40 -4.00 -0.63
CA LYS A 125 -12.66 -3.34 -0.33
C LYS A 125 -13.65 -4.32 0.30
N VAL A 126 -14.06 -4.03 1.54
CA VAL A 126 -15.09 -4.79 2.27
C VAL A 126 -16.34 -3.94 2.35
N THR A 127 -17.42 -4.37 1.71
CA THR A 127 -18.68 -3.61 1.61
C THR A 127 -19.73 -4.14 2.56
N GLY A 128 -20.44 -3.22 3.20
CA GLY A 128 -21.69 -3.53 3.92
C GLY A 128 -22.89 -3.71 2.99
N SER A 129 -24.04 -3.96 3.58
CA SER A 129 -25.30 -4.06 2.86
C SER A 129 -25.77 -2.69 2.38
N TRP A 130 -26.49 -2.67 1.24
CA TRP A 130 -27.18 -1.49 0.77
C TRP A 130 -28.33 -1.10 1.72
N THR A 131 -28.56 0.20 1.92
CA THR A 131 -29.78 0.70 2.51
C THR A 131 -30.96 0.44 1.57
N SER A 132 -32.20 0.59 2.08
CA SER A 132 -33.38 0.65 1.23
C SER A 132 -33.31 1.82 0.26
N TRP A 133 -33.94 1.69 -0.91
CA TRP A 133 -34.07 2.77 -1.85
C TRP A 133 -34.81 3.96 -1.24
N GLN A 134 -34.29 5.14 -1.39
CA GLN A 134 -34.96 6.41 -1.12
C GLN A 134 -35.43 6.99 -2.45
N VAL A 135 -36.74 7.19 -2.59
CA VAL A 135 -37.33 7.75 -3.80
C VAL A 135 -37.88 9.14 -3.50
N THR A 136 -37.50 10.08 -4.34
CA THR A 136 -38.06 11.46 -4.30
C THR A 136 -38.84 11.72 -5.59
N ILE A 137 -39.96 12.43 -5.48
CA ILE A 137 -40.77 12.86 -6.62
C ILE A 137 -41.13 14.31 -6.43
N SER A 138 -41.17 15.08 -7.48
CA SER A 138 -41.60 16.47 -7.50
C SER A 138 -42.31 16.81 -8.81
N ALA A 139 -43.15 17.83 -8.78
CA ALA A 139 -43.87 18.31 -9.92
C ALA A 139 -43.72 19.83 -10.04
N SER A 140 -43.57 20.35 -11.24
CA SER A 140 -43.50 21.80 -11.49
C SER A 140 -44.22 22.20 -12.79
N PRO A 141 -45.26 23.05 -12.70
CA PRO A 141 -45.90 23.54 -11.50
C PRO A 141 -46.77 22.47 -10.82
N MET A 142 -47.03 22.60 -9.51
CA MET A 142 -47.93 21.70 -8.78
C MET A 142 -49.39 21.97 -9.03
N ASN A 143 -49.74 23.21 -9.39
CA ASN A 143 -51.10 23.65 -9.72
C ASN A 143 -51.19 24.03 -11.19
N ILE A 144 -52.22 23.54 -11.87
CA ILE A 144 -52.47 23.81 -13.29
C ILE A 144 -53.78 24.59 -13.40
N ALA A 145 -53.79 25.65 -14.21
CA ALA A 145 -54.95 26.50 -14.43
C ALA A 145 -56.15 25.72 -14.98
N ALA A 146 -57.37 26.22 -14.77
CA ALA A 146 -58.61 25.61 -15.29
C ALA A 146 -58.63 25.55 -16.83
N SER A 147 -57.94 26.44 -17.52
CA SER A 147 -57.72 26.41 -18.98
C SER A 147 -56.88 25.24 -19.47
N GLY A 148 -56.33 24.45 -18.54
CA GLY A 148 -55.40 23.35 -18.87
C GLY A 148 -53.96 23.77 -18.82
N GLY A 149 -53.09 22.80 -19.06
CA GLY A 149 -51.62 22.98 -19.02
C GLY A 149 -50.91 21.70 -18.67
N SER A 150 -49.60 21.79 -18.45
CA SER A 150 -48.77 20.65 -18.10
C SER A 150 -47.87 20.93 -16.90
N SER A 151 -47.62 19.87 -16.13
CA SER A 151 -46.60 19.82 -15.07
C SER A 151 -45.50 18.85 -15.46
N THR A 152 -44.26 19.23 -15.28
CA THR A 152 -43.12 18.31 -15.42
C THR A 152 -42.90 17.53 -14.13
N ILE A 153 -42.88 16.22 -14.23
CA ILE A 153 -42.63 15.31 -13.09
C ILE A 153 -41.15 14.91 -13.07
N LEU A 154 -40.50 15.20 -11.96
CA LEU A 154 -39.12 14.78 -11.71
C LEU A 154 -39.11 13.70 -10.65
N CYS A 155 -38.39 12.63 -10.87
CA CYS A 155 -38.20 11.58 -9.88
C CYS A 155 -36.75 11.12 -9.87
N HIS A 156 -36.30 10.77 -8.68
CA HIS A 156 -34.96 10.28 -8.42
C HIS A 156 -35.01 9.18 -7.35
N ALA A 157 -34.19 8.15 -7.50
CA ALA A 157 -33.98 7.16 -6.47
C ALA A 157 -32.50 7.04 -6.15
N SER A 158 -32.19 6.85 -4.90
CA SER A 158 -30.82 6.55 -4.47
C SER A 158 -30.81 5.60 -3.28
N ARG A 159 -29.71 4.89 -3.13
CA ARG A 159 -29.37 4.11 -1.93
C ARG A 159 -27.90 4.20 -1.64
N THR A 160 -27.52 3.94 -0.41
CA THR A 160 -26.13 4.01 0.02
C THR A 160 -25.71 2.72 0.69
N ARG A 161 -24.41 2.47 0.70
CA ARG A 161 -23.76 1.48 1.57
C ARG A 161 -22.43 2.01 2.06
N ASN A 162 -22.00 1.49 3.18
CA ASN A 162 -20.67 1.75 3.70
C ASN A 162 -19.68 0.70 3.23
N TYR A 163 -18.41 1.08 3.14
CA TYR A 163 -17.30 0.17 2.92
C TYR A 163 -16.06 0.61 3.69
N THR A 164 -15.16 -0.34 3.92
CA THR A 164 -13.85 -0.12 4.54
C THR A 164 -12.78 -0.82 3.70
N TRP A 165 -11.53 -0.49 3.92
CA TRP A 165 -10.43 -1.27 3.38
C TRP A 165 -9.96 -2.27 4.43
N ASN A 166 -9.85 -3.57 4.06
CA ASN A 166 -9.55 -4.71 4.95
C ASN A 166 -10.47 -4.85 6.17
N GLY A 167 -11.69 -4.27 6.14
CA GLY A 167 -12.65 -4.36 7.22
C GLY A 167 -12.34 -3.49 8.45
N VAL A 168 -11.34 -2.62 8.39
CA VAL A 168 -10.92 -1.75 9.50
C VAL A 168 -10.64 -0.32 9.03
N GLY A 169 -10.49 0.59 9.99
CA GLY A 169 -10.15 1.99 9.72
C GLY A 169 -11.34 2.85 9.32
N THR A 170 -11.10 3.86 8.48
CA THR A 170 -12.11 4.83 8.08
C THR A 170 -13.22 4.17 7.27
N THR A 171 -14.47 4.47 7.64
CA THR A 171 -15.65 4.06 6.89
C THR A 171 -15.92 5.07 5.78
N TYR A 172 -16.09 4.57 4.57
CA TYR A 172 -16.46 5.34 3.39
C TYR A 172 -17.90 5.01 2.99
N THR A 173 -18.55 5.91 2.25
CA THR A 173 -19.91 5.70 1.73
C THR A 173 -19.86 5.74 0.21
N GLU A 174 -20.54 4.80 -0.43
CA GLU A 174 -20.84 4.86 -1.86
C GLU A 174 -22.34 4.94 -2.08
N THR A 175 -22.73 5.64 -3.15
CA THR A 175 -24.12 5.88 -3.52
C THR A 175 -24.40 5.22 -4.86
N GLU A 176 -25.52 4.56 -4.95
CA GLU A 176 -26.09 4.07 -6.20
C GLU A 176 -27.35 4.85 -6.53
N ASN A 177 -27.45 5.34 -7.76
CA ASN A 177 -28.61 6.06 -8.26
C ASN A 177 -29.45 5.12 -9.13
N GLY A 178 -30.77 5.23 -9.00
CA GLY A 178 -31.73 4.48 -9.79
C GLY A 178 -32.66 5.38 -10.58
N SER A 179 -33.32 4.80 -11.57
CA SER A 179 -34.32 5.48 -12.39
C SER A 179 -35.73 4.90 -12.06
N PRO A 180 -36.51 5.55 -11.16
CA PRO A 180 -37.84 5.08 -10.85
C PRO A 180 -38.78 5.14 -12.06
N THR A 181 -39.71 4.21 -12.13
CA THR A 181 -40.77 4.22 -13.14
C THR A 181 -41.98 4.97 -12.59
N LEU A 182 -42.45 5.95 -13.33
CA LEU A 182 -43.62 6.72 -12.99
C LEU A 182 -44.89 5.97 -13.44
N SER A 183 -45.90 5.99 -12.56
CA SER A 183 -47.28 5.59 -12.89
C SER A 183 -48.22 6.64 -12.35
N LYS A 184 -49.46 6.70 -12.85
CA LYS A 184 -50.46 7.64 -12.38
C LYS A 184 -51.78 6.95 -12.09
N SER A 185 -52.53 7.55 -11.15
CA SER A 185 -53.97 7.31 -10.97
C SER A 185 -54.70 8.64 -10.99
N GLY A 186 -55.93 8.67 -11.51
CA GLY A 186 -56.73 9.90 -11.67
C GLY A 186 -56.63 10.49 -13.09
N ASP A 187 -57.14 11.72 -13.22
CA ASP A 187 -57.28 12.44 -14.50
C ASP A 187 -55.91 12.92 -15.05
N GLY A 188 -55.94 13.44 -16.27
CA GLY A 188 -54.75 13.91 -16.96
C GLY A 188 -54.02 12.81 -17.72
N THR A 189 -53.10 13.19 -18.58
CA THR A 189 -52.28 12.27 -19.42
C THR A 189 -50.83 12.40 -19.05
N LEU A 190 -50.19 11.29 -18.66
CA LEU A 190 -48.74 11.22 -18.42
C LEU A 190 -48.06 10.86 -19.73
N SER A 191 -47.09 11.67 -20.18
CA SER A 191 -46.44 11.54 -21.48
C SER A 191 -45.37 10.44 -21.53
N GLY A 192 -44.99 9.86 -20.39
CA GLY A 192 -43.96 8.83 -20.27
C GLY A 192 -43.88 8.26 -18.86
N THR A 193 -42.94 7.37 -18.65
CA THR A 193 -42.77 6.64 -17.38
C THR A 193 -41.46 6.96 -16.68
N THR A 194 -40.72 7.97 -17.12
CA THR A 194 -39.39 8.32 -16.59
C THR A 194 -39.39 9.76 -16.05
N SER A 195 -38.36 10.12 -15.30
CA SER A 195 -38.14 11.49 -14.83
C SER A 195 -38.12 12.47 -16.01
N GLY A 196 -38.75 13.61 -15.85
CA GLY A 196 -38.94 14.61 -16.93
C GLY A 196 -40.22 14.41 -17.75
N SER A 197 -41.02 13.35 -17.51
CA SER A 197 -42.33 13.18 -18.13
C SER A 197 -43.31 14.30 -17.76
N LYS A 198 -44.23 14.61 -18.69
CA LYS A 198 -45.24 15.66 -18.47
C LYS A 198 -46.58 15.05 -18.12
N LEU A 199 -47.19 15.56 -17.08
CA LEU A 199 -48.59 15.34 -16.74
C LEU A 199 -49.41 16.49 -17.31
N THR A 200 -50.30 16.22 -18.28
CA THR A 200 -51.05 17.23 -19.01
C THR A 200 -52.57 17.14 -18.69
N TYR A 201 -53.16 18.28 -18.45
CA TYR A 201 -54.60 18.44 -18.30
C TYR A 201 -55.15 19.31 -19.39
N GLY A 202 -56.27 18.91 -19.97
CA GLY A 202 -57.07 19.76 -20.86
C GLY A 202 -57.92 20.80 -20.10
N ASN A 203 -58.58 21.67 -20.89
CA ASN A 203 -59.48 22.69 -20.35
C ASN A 203 -60.59 22.04 -19.49
N ARG A 204 -60.94 22.71 -18.39
CA ARG A 204 -61.96 22.26 -17.43
C ARG A 204 -63.10 23.25 -17.36
N THR A 205 -64.31 22.74 -17.59
CA THR A 205 -65.62 23.53 -17.49
C THR A 205 -66.39 23.26 -16.21
N ALA A 206 -65.95 22.30 -15.35
CA ALA A 206 -66.61 21.97 -14.11
C ALA A 206 -66.12 22.84 -12.93
N THR A 207 -67.03 23.08 -11.95
CA THR A 207 -66.75 23.90 -10.74
C THR A 207 -65.94 23.23 -9.65
N THR A 208 -65.75 21.90 -9.72
CA THR A 208 -65.00 21.13 -8.73
C THR A 208 -63.54 20.88 -9.18
N SER A 209 -62.56 20.90 -8.28
CA SER A 209 -61.15 20.55 -8.59
C SER A 209 -61.02 19.07 -8.89
N ARG A 210 -59.97 18.70 -9.64
CA ARG A 210 -59.53 17.34 -9.87
C ARG A 210 -58.06 17.19 -9.50
N SER A 211 -57.64 15.99 -9.16
CA SER A 211 -56.26 15.68 -8.80
C SER A 211 -55.81 14.41 -9.50
N THR A 212 -54.52 14.29 -9.65
CA THR A 212 -53.86 13.07 -10.11
C THR A 212 -52.70 12.76 -9.17
N THR A 213 -52.59 11.52 -8.76
CA THR A 213 -51.45 10.99 -8.04
C THR A 213 -50.49 10.34 -9.07
N VAL A 214 -49.22 10.65 -8.95
CA VAL A 214 -48.16 10.09 -9.78
C VAL A 214 -47.17 9.36 -8.89
#